data_f62b007fdd5fa716a28fda82a1dfc1aa
#
_entry.id   f62b007fdd5fa716a28fda82a1dfc1aa
#
_cell.length_a   1.000
_cell.length_b   1.000
_cell.length_c   1.000
_cell.angle_alpha   90.00
_cell.angle_beta   90.00
_cell.angle_gamma   90.00
#
_symmetry.space_group_name_H-M   'P 1'
#
loop_
_entity.id
_entity.type
_entity.pdbx_description
1 polymer ?
#
loop_
_entity_poly.entity_id
_entity_poly.type
_entity_poly.pdbx_seq_one_letter_code
_entity_poly.pdbx_strand_id
1 'polypeptide(L)'
;MGKTIKFQLLDVFTSEPFGGNPLAIFDNADGLSAEQMLKIAKELNLSETVFLNKANTKADVKMRIFTPGMELPTAGHPTIGTAFYLLKEKGINPKAANELLLEQNIGDLKVHYEKKGGEVSKILMEQPLPKFEQTFKDKKLVASLLSIEEYEIEEDFPCRIVNCGNPFLIVPIRTLISVQKLKLNNELFSEILEEIFITGVMAFTMETISQDHITHSRMFAPHIGVAEDPATGSAHGPLACYLHNYNIANLSELSIGEQGYELDRPSQIKMKIEQDEGKISKVLVGGSCVHMGSGEIRVPE
;
A
#
# COMPACT_ATOMS: atom_id res chain seq x y z
N MET A 1 31.80 -18.94 5.58
CA MET A 1 31.10 -18.31 6.74
C MET A 1 30.03 -17.40 6.17
N GLY A 2 28.77 -17.54 6.62
CA GLY A 2 27.67 -16.71 6.09
C GLY A 2 27.88 -15.21 6.33
N LYS A 3 27.35 -14.40 5.43
CA LYS A 3 27.37 -12.93 5.50
C LYS A 3 26.30 -12.45 6.50
N THR A 4 26.64 -11.53 7.41
CA THR A 4 25.66 -10.82 8.24
C THR A 4 25.25 -9.54 7.54
N ILE A 5 23.94 -9.30 7.43
CA ILE A 5 23.37 -8.09 6.84
C ILE A 5 22.45 -7.40 7.84
N LYS A 6 22.48 -6.06 7.82
CA LYS A 6 21.67 -5.22 8.71
C LYS A 6 20.38 -4.82 8.06
N PHE A 7 19.33 -4.65 8.88
CA PHE A 7 18.06 -4.08 8.44
C PHE A 7 17.53 -3.04 9.43
N GLN A 8 16.66 -2.18 8.94
CA GLN A 8 15.88 -1.24 9.72
C GLN A 8 14.44 -1.72 9.77
N LEU A 9 13.78 -1.54 10.90
CA LEU A 9 12.37 -1.84 11.08
C LEU A 9 11.60 -0.53 11.25
N LEU A 10 10.57 -0.35 10.44
CA LEU A 10 9.70 0.82 10.46
C LEU A 10 8.24 0.38 10.58
N ASP A 11 7.41 1.25 11.18
CA ASP A 11 5.96 1.20 11.06
C ASP A 11 5.53 2.31 10.07
N VAL A 12 4.87 1.93 8.99
CA VAL A 12 4.50 2.83 7.88
C VAL A 12 3.01 3.13 7.90
N PHE A 13 2.61 4.37 7.58
CA PHE A 13 1.26 4.89 7.66
C PHE A 13 0.75 5.10 9.10
N THR A 14 1.65 5.42 10.00
CA THR A 14 1.34 5.78 11.36
C THR A 14 2.29 6.87 11.87
N SER A 15 1.85 7.63 12.88
CA SER A 15 2.70 8.53 13.66
C SER A 15 3.04 7.94 15.04
N GLU A 16 2.45 6.79 15.38
CA GLU A 16 2.61 6.12 16.66
C GLU A 16 3.26 4.73 16.48
N PRO A 17 4.16 4.32 17.39
CA PRO A 17 4.69 2.96 17.39
C PRO A 17 3.57 1.91 17.48
N PHE A 18 3.81 0.75 16.86
CA PHE A 18 2.92 -0.42 16.85
C PHE A 18 1.62 -0.25 16.06
N GLY A 19 1.40 0.91 15.41
CA GLY A 19 0.40 1.11 14.37
C GLY A 19 0.95 0.82 12.98
N GLY A 20 0.18 1.14 11.94
CA GLY A 20 0.65 1.07 10.55
C GLY A 20 1.04 -0.31 10.06
N ASN A 21 1.78 -0.34 8.95
CA ASN A 21 2.29 -1.56 8.34
C ASN A 21 3.79 -1.72 8.62
N PRO A 22 4.22 -2.82 9.28
CA PRO A 22 5.63 -3.03 9.58
C PRO A 22 6.43 -3.32 8.30
N LEU A 23 7.61 -2.72 8.20
CA LEU A 23 8.50 -2.83 7.05
C LEU A 23 9.94 -3.05 7.50
N ALA A 24 10.58 -4.09 6.97
CA ALA A 24 12.03 -4.27 7.08
C ALA A 24 12.74 -3.76 5.82
N ILE A 25 13.79 -2.94 6.01
CA ILE A 25 14.61 -2.37 4.92
C ILE A 25 16.05 -2.81 5.10
N PHE A 26 16.57 -3.56 4.13
CA PHE A 26 17.97 -3.93 3.99
C PHE A 26 18.65 -2.91 3.08
N ASP A 27 19.45 -2.01 3.64
CA ASP A 27 19.97 -0.85 2.92
C ASP A 27 21.25 -1.13 2.10
N ASN A 28 21.81 -2.32 2.22
CA ASN A 28 22.97 -2.79 1.47
C ASN A 28 22.77 -4.26 1.08
N ALA A 29 21.95 -4.46 0.07
CA ALA A 29 21.59 -5.78 -0.42
C ALA A 29 22.34 -6.19 -1.70
N ASP A 30 23.33 -5.40 -2.12
CA ASP A 30 24.17 -5.75 -3.26
C ASP A 30 24.86 -7.10 -3.05
N GLY A 31 24.73 -7.99 -4.04
CA GLY A 31 25.26 -9.34 -3.99
C GLY A 31 24.35 -10.39 -3.36
N LEU A 32 23.13 -10.04 -2.89
CA LEU A 32 22.11 -11.01 -2.57
C LEU A 32 21.38 -11.50 -3.83
N SER A 33 21.19 -12.81 -3.94
CA SER A 33 20.33 -13.37 -4.99
C SER A 33 18.84 -13.15 -4.68
N ALA A 34 17.98 -13.22 -5.70
CA ALA A 34 16.52 -13.15 -5.50
C ALA A 34 16.01 -14.25 -4.55
N GLU A 35 16.60 -15.45 -4.63
CA GLU A 35 16.26 -16.56 -3.74
C GLU A 35 16.60 -16.26 -2.29
N GLN A 36 17.79 -15.66 -2.02
CA GLN A 36 18.18 -15.25 -0.66
C GLN A 36 17.26 -14.15 -0.14
N MET A 37 16.91 -13.14 -0.95
CA MET A 37 15.97 -12.07 -0.60
C MET A 37 14.59 -12.64 -0.24
N LEU A 38 14.08 -13.58 -1.02
CA LEU A 38 12.80 -14.25 -0.76
C LEU A 38 12.82 -15.08 0.53
N LYS A 39 13.93 -15.81 0.79
CA LYS A 39 14.09 -16.55 2.05
C LYS A 39 14.11 -15.62 3.26
N ILE A 40 14.78 -14.47 3.16
CA ILE A 40 14.80 -13.46 4.23
C ILE A 40 13.40 -12.88 4.46
N ALA A 41 12.69 -12.51 3.38
CA ALA A 41 11.32 -12.00 3.49
C ALA A 41 10.38 -13.03 4.14
N LYS A 42 10.54 -14.30 3.80
CA LYS A 42 9.77 -15.41 4.39
C LYS A 42 10.09 -15.62 5.87
N GLU A 43 11.37 -15.51 6.26
CA GLU A 43 11.81 -15.63 7.65
C GLU A 43 11.27 -14.51 8.52
N LEU A 44 11.30 -13.25 8.04
CA LEU A 44 10.77 -12.09 8.75
C LEU A 44 9.24 -12.11 8.82
N ASN A 45 8.58 -12.73 7.84
CA ASN A 45 7.13 -12.89 7.76
C ASN A 45 6.33 -11.57 7.94
N LEU A 46 6.87 -10.47 7.41
CA LEU A 46 6.19 -9.19 7.29
C LEU A 46 5.42 -9.15 5.96
N SER A 47 4.41 -8.26 5.85
CA SER A 47 3.67 -8.08 4.57
C SER A 47 4.64 -7.91 3.41
N GLU A 48 5.63 -7.01 3.55
CA GLU A 48 6.75 -6.87 2.62
C GLU A 48 8.08 -6.57 3.31
N THR A 49 9.14 -6.89 2.58
CA THR A 49 10.54 -6.62 2.93
C THR A 49 11.23 -5.95 1.74
N VAL A 50 11.98 -4.89 1.99
CA VAL A 50 12.69 -4.11 0.96
C VAL A 50 14.18 -4.38 1.00
N PHE A 51 14.77 -4.51 -0.19
CA PHE A 51 16.21 -4.64 -0.42
C PHE A 51 16.69 -3.50 -1.32
N LEU A 52 17.54 -2.63 -0.77
CA LEU A 52 18.10 -1.49 -1.49
C LEU A 52 19.40 -1.88 -2.18
N ASN A 53 19.49 -1.50 -3.43
CA ASN A 53 20.63 -1.74 -4.32
C ASN A 53 21.03 -0.45 -5.05
N LYS A 54 22.19 -0.47 -5.68
CA LYS A 54 22.60 0.59 -6.59
C LYS A 54 21.63 0.67 -7.78
N ALA A 55 21.15 1.88 -8.09
CA ALA A 55 20.28 2.09 -9.25
C ALA A 55 20.97 1.76 -10.57
N ASN A 56 20.24 1.16 -11.50
CA ASN A 56 20.69 0.92 -12.88
C ASN A 56 20.23 2.03 -13.84
N THR A 57 19.25 2.85 -13.39
CA THR A 57 18.68 3.96 -14.14
C THR A 57 19.22 5.29 -13.64
N LYS A 58 18.55 6.39 -13.97
CA LYS A 58 18.81 7.71 -13.38
C LYS A 58 18.23 7.87 -11.97
N ALA A 59 17.52 6.87 -11.44
CA ALA A 59 16.96 6.91 -10.11
C ALA A 59 18.02 7.10 -9.01
N ASP A 60 17.59 7.55 -7.84
CA ASP A 60 18.47 7.76 -6.69
C ASP A 60 18.92 6.43 -6.08
N VAL A 61 17.98 5.48 -5.96
CA VAL A 61 18.21 4.15 -5.38
C VAL A 61 17.31 3.13 -6.11
N LYS A 62 17.79 1.90 -6.26
CA LYS A 62 16.97 0.77 -6.67
C LYS A 62 16.42 0.05 -5.44
N MET A 63 15.12 -0.24 -5.45
CA MET A 63 14.46 -1.03 -4.42
C MET A 63 13.79 -2.28 -5.01
N ARG A 64 14.03 -3.42 -4.39
CA ARG A 64 13.35 -4.68 -4.67
C ARG A 64 12.44 -5.00 -3.49
N ILE A 65 11.23 -5.46 -3.78
CA ILE A 65 10.16 -5.63 -2.80
C ILE A 65 9.73 -7.10 -2.80
N PHE A 66 9.73 -7.73 -1.63
CA PHE A 66 9.36 -9.14 -1.49
C PHE A 66 8.27 -9.30 -0.42
N THR A 67 7.20 -10.01 -0.76
CA THR A 67 6.32 -10.66 0.22
C THR A 67 6.95 -11.97 0.69
N PRO A 68 6.41 -12.66 1.69
CA PRO A 68 6.81 -14.03 2.01
C PRO A 68 6.64 -15.01 0.84
N GLY A 69 5.78 -14.71 -0.13
CA GLY A 69 5.47 -15.59 -1.27
C GLY A 69 6.23 -15.28 -2.56
N MET A 70 6.50 -14.01 -2.86
CA MET A 70 7.02 -13.61 -4.16
C MET A 70 7.65 -12.21 -4.17
N GLU A 71 8.36 -11.88 -5.25
CA GLU A 71 8.81 -10.51 -5.54
C GLU A 71 7.68 -9.72 -6.22
N LEU A 72 7.42 -8.50 -5.72
CA LEU A 72 6.42 -7.60 -6.28
C LEU A 72 7.06 -6.58 -7.24
N PRO A 73 6.35 -6.18 -8.32
CA PRO A 73 6.82 -5.15 -9.24
C PRO A 73 6.82 -3.75 -8.61
N THR A 74 5.90 -3.49 -7.69
CA THR A 74 5.73 -2.24 -6.93
C THR A 74 4.87 -2.51 -5.69
N ALA A 75 5.00 -1.65 -4.66
CA ALA A 75 4.13 -1.68 -3.50
C ALA A 75 4.06 -0.31 -2.81
N GLY A 76 2.96 -0.03 -2.10
CA GLY A 76 2.67 1.29 -1.52
C GLY A 76 3.49 1.61 -0.27
N HIS A 77 3.23 0.88 0.85
CA HIS A 77 3.91 1.17 2.10
C HIS A 77 5.44 0.95 2.03
N PRO A 78 5.98 -0.03 1.28
CA PRO A 78 7.42 -0.15 1.10
C PRO A 78 8.05 1.07 0.45
N THR A 79 7.37 1.70 -0.51
CA THR A 79 7.84 2.91 -1.18
C THR A 79 7.87 4.11 -0.23
N ILE A 80 6.82 4.32 0.56
CA ILE A 80 6.73 5.40 1.55
C ILE A 80 7.75 5.20 2.68
N GLY A 81 7.84 3.98 3.23
CA GLY A 81 8.81 3.65 4.27
C GLY A 81 10.26 3.79 3.81
N THR A 82 10.56 3.36 2.57
CA THR A 82 11.89 3.54 1.98
C THR A 82 12.23 5.02 1.79
N ALA A 83 11.29 5.82 1.29
CA ALA A 83 11.49 7.27 1.15
C ALA A 83 11.73 7.94 2.50
N PHE A 84 10.94 7.59 3.52
CA PHE A 84 11.15 8.08 4.89
C PHE A 84 12.54 7.72 5.41
N TYR A 85 12.93 6.45 5.31
CA TYR A 85 14.25 5.98 5.75
C TYR A 85 15.38 6.72 5.03
N LEU A 86 15.34 6.82 3.71
CA LEU A 86 16.38 7.46 2.93
C LEU A 86 16.49 8.96 3.23
N LEU A 87 15.38 9.65 3.35
CA LEU A 87 15.34 11.12 3.50
C LEU A 87 15.58 11.57 4.95
N LYS A 88 14.99 10.87 5.95
CA LYS A 88 15.07 11.27 7.37
C LYS A 88 16.18 10.57 8.13
N GLU A 89 16.26 9.25 8.05
CA GLU A 89 17.17 8.46 8.87
C GLU A 89 18.58 8.41 8.24
N LYS A 90 18.66 8.18 6.93
CA LYS A 90 19.94 8.11 6.21
C LYS A 90 20.42 9.48 5.72
N GLY A 91 19.51 10.44 5.58
CA GLY A 91 19.82 11.82 5.22
C GLY A 91 20.39 11.98 3.79
N ILE A 92 19.92 11.17 2.85
CA ILE A 92 20.36 11.32 1.45
C ILE A 92 19.89 12.65 0.86
N ASN A 93 20.65 13.16 -0.12
CA ASN A 93 20.27 14.30 -0.94
C ASN A 93 19.87 13.80 -2.32
N PRO A 94 18.54 13.73 -2.64
CA PRO A 94 18.06 13.33 -3.95
C PRO A 94 18.60 14.23 -5.06
N LYS A 95 18.70 13.68 -6.28
CA LYS A 95 19.19 14.41 -7.47
C LYS A 95 18.28 15.56 -7.88
N ALA A 96 16.97 15.43 -7.63
CA ALA A 96 15.98 16.48 -7.89
C ALA A 96 15.46 17.09 -6.57
N ALA A 97 15.18 18.39 -6.58
CA ALA A 97 14.61 19.06 -5.42
C ALA A 97 13.18 18.59 -5.17
N ASN A 98 12.85 18.27 -3.90
CA ASN A 98 11.52 17.83 -3.45
C ASN A 98 10.99 16.53 -4.14
N GLU A 99 11.86 15.80 -4.84
CA GLU A 99 11.54 14.56 -5.51
C GLU A 99 12.63 13.52 -5.26
N LEU A 100 12.23 12.33 -4.80
CA LEU A 100 13.08 11.15 -4.72
C LEU A 100 12.62 10.18 -5.81
N LEU A 101 13.55 9.69 -6.63
CA LEU A 101 13.27 8.75 -7.69
C LEU A 101 13.76 7.36 -7.31
N LEU A 102 12.82 6.41 -7.20
CA LEU A 102 13.07 5.02 -6.82
C LEU A 102 12.93 4.09 -8.03
N GLU A 103 13.99 3.38 -8.40
CA GLU A 103 13.92 2.31 -9.40
C GLU A 103 13.24 1.08 -8.81
N GLN A 104 12.10 0.70 -9.37
CA GLN A 104 11.35 -0.50 -9.04
C GLN A 104 11.20 -1.40 -10.29
N ASN A 105 10.70 -2.63 -10.14
CA ASN A 105 10.53 -3.52 -11.29
C ASN A 105 9.48 -3.01 -12.29
N ILE A 106 8.54 -2.15 -11.86
CA ILE A 106 7.57 -1.48 -12.74
C ILE A 106 8.18 -0.28 -13.49
N GLY A 107 9.36 0.18 -13.10
CA GLY A 107 10.04 1.37 -13.62
C GLY A 107 10.43 2.36 -12.52
N ASP A 108 10.89 3.54 -12.93
CA ASP A 108 11.25 4.62 -12.01
C ASP A 108 9.99 5.29 -11.46
N LEU A 109 9.83 5.27 -10.14
CA LEU A 109 8.68 5.81 -9.42
C LEU A 109 9.07 7.07 -8.66
N LYS A 110 8.24 8.12 -8.80
CA LYS A 110 8.43 9.40 -8.11
C LYS A 110 7.80 9.42 -6.74
N VAL A 111 8.58 9.90 -5.78
CA VAL A 111 8.10 10.21 -4.43
C VAL A 111 8.35 11.69 -4.17
N HIS A 112 7.26 12.44 -4.01
CA HIS A 112 7.31 13.86 -3.66
C HIS A 112 7.48 14.01 -2.16
N TYR A 113 8.32 14.94 -1.72
CA TYR A 113 8.47 15.26 -0.31
C TYR A 113 8.53 16.76 -0.06
N GLU A 114 8.06 17.17 1.10
CA GLU A 114 8.16 18.56 1.56
C GLU A 114 9.02 18.63 2.82
N LYS A 115 9.78 19.70 2.96
CA LYS A 115 10.54 20.00 4.18
C LYS A 115 9.94 21.21 4.88
N LYS A 116 9.79 21.14 6.21
CA LYS A 116 9.40 22.25 7.07
C LYS A 116 10.44 22.40 8.17
N GLY A 117 11.06 23.57 8.25
CA GLY A 117 12.14 23.78 9.22
C GLY A 117 13.39 22.94 8.98
N GLY A 118 13.61 22.47 7.74
CA GLY A 118 14.73 21.58 7.38
C GLY A 118 14.43 20.08 7.49
N GLU A 119 13.34 19.69 8.17
CA GLU A 119 12.93 18.30 8.33
C GLU A 119 11.86 17.89 7.31
N VAL A 120 11.88 16.63 6.89
CA VAL A 120 10.88 16.06 6.00
C VAL A 120 9.56 15.95 6.76
N SER A 121 8.54 16.68 6.28
CA SER A 121 7.22 16.78 6.92
C SER A 121 6.12 16.03 6.18
N LYS A 122 6.33 15.73 4.88
CA LYS A 122 5.34 15.08 4.03
C LYS A 122 6.04 14.21 3.00
N ILE A 123 5.50 13.03 2.77
CA ILE A 123 5.95 12.07 1.76
C ILE A 123 4.72 11.56 1.03
N LEU A 124 4.69 11.72 -0.30
CA LEU A 124 3.62 11.26 -1.18
C LEU A 124 4.22 10.56 -2.39
N MET A 125 3.86 9.32 -2.64
CA MET A 125 4.20 8.66 -3.90
C MET A 125 3.15 8.96 -4.97
N GLU A 126 3.61 9.13 -6.20
CA GLU A 126 2.75 9.24 -7.37
C GLU A 126 2.47 7.84 -7.93
N GLN A 127 1.19 7.47 -8.01
CA GLN A 127 0.76 6.21 -8.62
C GLN A 127 0.40 6.42 -10.09
N PRO A 128 0.44 5.36 -10.93
CA PRO A 128 -0.07 5.42 -12.29
C PRO A 128 -1.53 5.91 -12.34
N LEU A 129 -1.88 6.56 -13.45
CA LEU A 129 -3.26 7.02 -13.67
C LEU A 129 -4.26 5.85 -13.68
N PRO A 130 -5.49 6.07 -13.20
CA PRO A 130 -6.44 4.99 -12.99
C PRO A 130 -6.93 4.38 -14.30
N LYS A 131 -7.07 3.06 -14.30
CA LYS A 131 -7.88 2.31 -15.25
C LYS A 131 -9.08 1.76 -14.50
N PHE A 132 -10.28 2.17 -14.91
CA PHE A 132 -11.52 1.65 -14.38
C PHE A 132 -11.90 0.41 -15.20
N GLU A 133 -11.64 -0.77 -14.62
CA GLU A 133 -11.84 -2.05 -15.28
C GLU A 133 -13.26 -2.60 -15.00
N GLN A 134 -13.38 -3.92 -14.92
CA GLN A 134 -14.65 -4.62 -14.79
C GLN A 134 -15.46 -4.21 -13.57
N THR A 135 -16.78 -4.13 -13.76
CA THR A 135 -17.77 -3.96 -12.69
C THR A 135 -18.37 -5.33 -12.35
N PHE A 136 -18.39 -5.68 -11.08
CA PHE A 136 -19.09 -6.85 -10.55
C PHE A 136 -20.55 -6.51 -10.34
N LYS A 137 -21.44 -7.01 -11.22
CA LYS A 137 -22.88 -6.76 -11.14
C LYS A 137 -23.57 -7.65 -10.12
N ASP A 138 -23.03 -8.84 -9.90
CA ASP A 138 -23.57 -9.80 -8.92
C ASP A 138 -23.08 -9.43 -7.51
N LYS A 139 -23.86 -8.57 -6.84
CA LYS A 139 -23.58 -8.17 -5.45
C LYS A 139 -23.69 -9.34 -4.48
N LYS A 140 -24.52 -10.35 -4.79
CA LYS A 140 -24.63 -11.55 -3.97
C LYS A 140 -23.35 -12.37 -3.96
N LEU A 141 -22.68 -12.47 -5.12
CA LEU A 141 -21.36 -13.09 -5.22
C LEU A 141 -20.33 -12.32 -4.37
N VAL A 142 -20.30 -10.99 -4.46
CA VAL A 142 -19.38 -10.14 -3.68
C VAL A 142 -19.71 -10.23 -2.18
N ALA A 143 -20.97 -10.26 -1.79
CA ALA A 143 -21.37 -10.44 -0.40
C ALA A 143 -20.90 -11.80 0.14
N SER A 144 -21.08 -12.88 -0.64
CA SER A 144 -20.57 -14.21 -0.31
C SER A 144 -19.05 -14.25 -0.19
N LEU A 145 -18.33 -13.51 -1.05
CA LEU A 145 -16.88 -13.36 -0.99
C LEU A 145 -16.43 -12.75 0.34
N LEU A 146 -17.18 -11.79 0.88
CA LEU A 146 -16.84 -11.07 2.11
C LEU A 146 -17.58 -11.61 3.35
N SER A 147 -18.37 -12.69 3.19
CA SER A 147 -19.15 -13.34 4.26
C SER A 147 -20.13 -12.39 4.97
N ILE A 148 -20.83 -11.57 4.18
CA ILE A 148 -21.88 -10.63 4.62
C ILE A 148 -23.15 -10.83 3.82
N GLU A 149 -24.22 -10.13 4.21
CA GLU A 149 -25.48 -10.11 3.46
C GLU A 149 -25.41 -9.09 2.32
N GLU A 150 -26.12 -9.36 1.22
CA GLU A 150 -26.11 -8.48 0.03
C GLU A 150 -26.54 -7.04 0.34
N TYR A 151 -27.51 -6.84 1.24
CA TYR A 151 -28.00 -5.51 1.64
C TYR A 151 -26.96 -4.68 2.41
N GLU A 152 -25.83 -5.27 2.86
CA GLU A 152 -24.76 -4.56 3.52
C GLU A 152 -23.78 -3.90 2.52
N ILE A 153 -23.84 -4.32 1.25
CA ILE A 153 -23.14 -3.63 0.16
C ILE A 153 -23.93 -2.38 -0.23
N GLU A 154 -23.24 -1.25 -0.44
CA GLU A 154 -23.88 0.00 -0.85
C GLU A 154 -24.58 -0.15 -2.20
N GLU A 155 -25.83 0.33 -2.32
CA GLU A 155 -26.63 0.16 -3.54
C GLU A 155 -26.29 1.16 -4.63
N ASP A 156 -25.97 2.38 -4.25
CA ASP A 156 -25.77 3.49 -5.16
C ASP A 156 -24.43 3.42 -5.92
N PHE A 157 -23.51 2.58 -5.47
CA PHE A 157 -22.16 2.47 -6.03
C PHE A 157 -21.80 1.06 -6.43
N PRO A 158 -21.12 0.85 -7.59
CA PRO A 158 -20.80 -0.48 -8.08
C PRO A 158 -19.54 -1.07 -7.41
N CYS A 159 -19.55 -2.38 -7.16
CA CYS A 159 -18.29 -3.10 -6.90
C CYS A 159 -17.47 -3.12 -8.20
N ARG A 160 -16.26 -2.54 -8.19
CA ARG A 160 -15.50 -2.33 -9.43
C ARG A 160 -14.01 -2.53 -9.24
N ILE A 161 -13.35 -3.10 -10.25
CA ILE A 161 -11.89 -3.14 -10.30
C ILE A 161 -11.36 -1.79 -10.75
N VAL A 162 -10.47 -1.22 -9.94
CA VAL A 162 -9.71 0.00 -10.25
C VAL A 162 -8.23 -0.29 -10.12
N ASN A 163 -7.45 0.15 -11.11
CA ASN A 163 -6.04 -0.19 -11.26
C ASN A 163 -5.20 1.08 -11.41
N CYS A 164 -4.36 1.35 -10.43
CA CYS A 164 -3.32 2.39 -10.44
C CYS A 164 -1.93 1.76 -10.34
N GLY A 165 -1.65 0.77 -11.20
CA GLY A 165 -0.45 -0.07 -11.18
C GLY A 165 -0.72 -1.48 -10.66
N ASN A 166 -1.59 -1.61 -9.66
CA ASN A 166 -2.12 -2.88 -9.15
C ASN A 166 -3.66 -2.83 -9.19
N PRO A 167 -4.33 -3.85 -9.74
CA PRO A 167 -5.80 -3.89 -9.79
C PRO A 167 -6.39 -4.36 -8.45
N PHE A 168 -7.30 -3.58 -7.88
CA PHE A 168 -8.04 -3.93 -6.67
C PHE A 168 -9.55 -3.93 -6.95
N LEU A 169 -10.24 -4.93 -6.43
CA LEU A 169 -11.70 -4.92 -6.35
C LEU A 169 -12.13 -3.98 -5.22
N ILE A 170 -12.68 -2.84 -5.56
CA ILE A 170 -13.21 -1.84 -4.62
C ILE A 170 -14.65 -2.18 -4.31
N VAL A 171 -14.96 -2.40 -3.03
CA VAL A 171 -16.29 -2.82 -2.55
C VAL A 171 -16.81 -1.79 -1.54
N PRO A 172 -17.85 -1.01 -1.90
CA PRO A 172 -18.48 -0.07 -0.99
C PRO A 172 -19.42 -0.80 -0.02
N ILE A 173 -19.21 -0.62 1.28
CA ILE A 173 -19.98 -1.22 2.38
C ILE A 173 -20.73 -0.11 3.12
N ARG A 174 -21.98 -0.36 3.50
CA ARG A 174 -22.86 0.66 4.08
C ARG A 174 -22.40 1.18 5.45
N THR A 175 -21.93 0.30 6.33
CA THR A 175 -21.66 0.68 7.72
C THR A 175 -20.30 0.20 8.21
N LEU A 176 -19.76 0.90 9.21
CA LEU A 176 -18.54 0.52 9.90
C LEU A 176 -18.66 -0.87 10.54
N ILE A 177 -19.80 -1.17 11.16
CA ILE A 177 -20.06 -2.48 11.79
C ILE A 177 -19.98 -3.60 10.75
N SER A 178 -20.48 -3.35 9.53
CA SER A 178 -20.39 -4.33 8.44
C SER A 178 -18.95 -4.54 7.96
N VAL A 179 -18.14 -3.48 7.88
CA VAL A 179 -16.70 -3.61 7.56
C VAL A 179 -15.96 -4.40 8.65
N GLN A 180 -16.21 -4.09 9.92
CA GLN A 180 -15.54 -4.74 11.05
C GLN A 180 -15.73 -6.25 11.11
N LYS A 181 -16.88 -6.77 10.66
CA LYS A 181 -17.19 -8.22 10.69
C LYS A 181 -16.79 -9.00 9.45
N LEU A 182 -16.27 -8.35 8.40
CA LEU A 182 -15.87 -9.00 7.15
C LEU A 182 -14.95 -10.20 7.38
N LYS A 183 -15.17 -11.25 6.61
CA LYS A 183 -14.28 -12.40 6.50
C LYS A 183 -14.17 -12.80 5.03
N LEU A 184 -12.96 -12.88 4.51
CA LEU A 184 -12.76 -13.33 3.14
C LEU A 184 -13.04 -14.83 3.01
N ASN A 185 -13.88 -15.20 2.05
CA ASN A 185 -14.04 -16.59 1.62
C ASN A 185 -12.91 -16.92 0.65
N ASN A 186 -11.87 -17.62 1.14
CA ASN A 186 -10.67 -17.92 0.38
C ASN A 186 -10.93 -18.87 -0.82
N GLU A 187 -11.90 -19.78 -0.73
CA GLU A 187 -12.25 -20.69 -1.81
C GLU A 187 -12.86 -19.88 -2.97
N LEU A 188 -13.88 -19.08 -2.66
CA LEU A 188 -14.52 -18.22 -3.66
C LEU A 188 -13.56 -17.17 -4.23
N PHE A 189 -12.64 -16.64 -3.42
CA PHE A 189 -11.59 -15.74 -3.90
C PHE A 189 -10.67 -16.42 -4.92
N SER A 190 -10.27 -17.67 -4.65
CA SER A 190 -9.46 -18.46 -5.57
C SER A 190 -10.17 -18.72 -6.89
N GLU A 191 -11.47 -19.05 -6.86
CA GLU A 191 -12.31 -19.23 -8.05
C GLU A 191 -12.37 -17.94 -8.89
N ILE A 192 -12.56 -16.78 -8.23
CA ILE A 192 -12.56 -15.48 -8.93
C ILE A 192 -11.21 -15.20 -9.60
N LEU A 193 -10.09 -15.56 -8.95
CA LEU A 193 -8.74 -15.37 -9.52
C LEU A 193 -8.45 -16.24 -10.75
N GLU A 194 -9.14 -17.37 -10.95
CA GLU A 194 -9.04 -18.19 -12.17
C GLU A 194 -9.60 -17.44 -13.39
N GLU A 195 -10.59 -16.57 -13.18
CA GLU A 195 -11.24 -15.80 -14.25
C GLU A 195 -10.63 -14.40 -14.43
N ILE A 196 -10.26 -13.73 -13.33
CA ILE A 196 -9.84 -12.33 -13.32
C ILE A 196 -8.71 -12.13 -12.34
N PHE A 197 -7.60 -11.54 -12.82
CA PHE A 197 -6.52 -11.14 -11.94
C PHE A 197 -6.84 -9.86 -11.17
N ILE A 198 -6.86 -9.96 -9.85
CA ILE A 198 -6.87 -8.82 -8.91
C ILE A 198 -5.79 -9.00 -7.86
N THR A 199 -5.17 -7.89 -7.43
CA THR A 199 -4.15 -7.90 -6.36
C THR A 199 -4.80 -8.13 -4.99
N GLY A 200 -6.05 -7.73 -4.82
CA GLY A 200 -6.79 -7.92 -3.57
C GLY A 200 -8.18 -7.30 -3.62
N VAL A 201 -8.90 -7.48 -2.52
CA VAL A 201 -10.22 -6.89 -2.29
C VAL A 201 -10.09 -5.78 -1.26
N MET A 202 -10.44 -4.55 -1.65
CA MET A 202 -10.49 -3.37 -0.80
C MET A 202 -11.94 -3.03 -0.47
N ALA A 203 -12.42 -3.48 0.67
CA ALA A 203 -13.73 -3.13 1.19
C ALA A 203 -13.64 -1.86 2.03
N PHE A 204 -14.57 -0.92 1.84
CA PHE A 204 -14.55 0.36 2.55
C PHE A 204 -15.95 0.86 2.88
N THR A 205 -16.02 1.74 3.88
CA THR A 205 -17.21 2.53 4.22
C THR A 205 -16.82 3.99 4.42
N MET A 206 -17.81 4.89 4.34
CA MET A 206 -17.66 6.31 4.69
C MET A 206 -17.83 6.59 6.19
N GLU A 207 -18.28 5.60 6.97
CA GLU A 207 -18.30 5.68 8.43
C GLU A 207 -16.90 5.39 8.96
N THR A 208 -16.40 6.25 9.86
CA THR A 208 -15.03 6.18 10.36
C THR A 208 -14.98 6.18 11.89
N ILE A 209 -13.90 5.65 12.44
CA ILE A 209 -13.62 5.71 13.88
C ILE A 209 -13.18 7.13 14.26
N SER A 210 -12.30 7.73 13.45
CA SER A 210 -11.87 9.11 13.64
C SER A 210 -12.69 10.07 12.76
N GLN A 211 -13.21 11.15 13.36
CA GLN A 211 -14.03 12.15 12.66
C GLN A 211 -13.28 12.91 11.56
N ASP A 212 -11.95 12.96 11.63
CA ASP A 212 -11.10 13.65 10.67
C ASP A 212 -10.75 12.75 9.44
N HIS A 213 -11.17 11.48 9.44
CA HIS A 213 -10.95 10.55 8.34
C HIS A 213 -12.17 10.45 7.44
N ILE A 214 -11.97 10.08 6.18
CA ILE A 214 -13.06 10.03 5.19
C ILE A 214 -13.52 8.61 4.85
N THR A 215 -12.69 7.60 5.08
CA THR A 215 -13.04 6.19 4.86
C THR A 215 -12.44 5.31 5.93
N HIS A 216 -13.17 4.22 6.28
CA HIS A 216 -12.64 3.08 7.00
C HIS A 216 -12.60 1.88 6.08
N SER A 217 -11.48 1.14 6.05
CA SER A 217 -11.26 0.10 5.05
C SER A 217 -10.53 -1.13 5.59
N ARG A 218 -10.74 -2.28 4.92
CA ARG A 218 -9.99 -3.52 5.12
C ARG A 218 -9.56 -4.06 3.76
N MET A 219 -8.34 -4.60 3.67
CA MET A 219 -7.79 -5.15 2.44
C MET A 219 -7.32 -6.59 2.61
N PHE A 220 -7.73 -7.45 1.70
CA PHE A 220 -7.45 -8.89 1.72
C PHE A 220 -6.74 -9.33 0.44
N ALA A 221 -5.62 -10.06 0.56
CA ALA A 221 -4.81 -10.54 -0.56
C ALA A 221 -4.08 -11.88 -0.24
N PRO A 222 -4.79 -12.95 0.12
CA PRO A 222 -4.17 -14.19 0.61
C PRO A 222 -3.27 -14.88 -0.42
N HIS A 223 -3.54 -14.74 -1.72
CA HIS A 223 -2.78 -15.39 -2.78
C HIS A 223 -1.34 -14.86 -2.93
N ILE A 224 -1.03 -13.67 -2.41
CA ILE A 224 0.34 -13.13 -2.34
C ILE A 224 0.98 -13.34 -0.96
N GLY A 225 0.35 -14.10 -0.07
CA GLY A 225 0.84 -14.41 1.28
C GLY A 225 0.41 -13.42 2.36
N VAL A 226 -0.52 -12.51 2.07
CA VAL A 226 -1.04 -11.51 3.00
C VAL A 226 -2.54 -11.73 3.19
N ALA A 227 -2.93 -12.46 4.23
CA ALA A 227 -4.35 -12.77 4.47
C ALA A 227 -5.19 -11.50 4.63
N GLU A 228 -4.72 -10.56 5.43
CA GLU A 228 -5.24 -9.20 5.58
C GLU A 228 -4.07 -8.25 5.83
N ASP A 229 -4.07 -7.09 5.19
CA ASP A 229 -2.99 -6.11 5.28
C ASP A 229 -3.38 -4.93 6.18
N PRO A 230 -2.55 -4.51 7.15
CA PRO A 230 -2.91 -3.45 8.08
C PRO A 230 -2.93 -2.04 7.44
N ALA A 231 -2.18 -1.82 6.36
CA ALA A 231 -2.17 -0.52 5.68
C ALA A 231 -1.69 -0.65 4.23
N THR A 232 -2.60 -0.45 3.28
CA THR A 232 -2.37 -0.73 1.86
C THR A 232 -2.33 0.54 1.01
N GLY A 233 -1.18 1.19 0.95
CA GLY A 233 -1.02 2.39 0.14
C GLY A 233 -1.34 2.18 -1.35
N SER A 234 -1.00 1.00 -1.92
CA SER A 234 -1.28 0.67 -3.32
C SER A 234 -2.77 0.53 -3.64
N ALA A 235 -3.63 0.21 -2.65
CA ALA A 235 -5.08 0.15 -2.81
C ALA A 235 -5.77 1.49 -2.55
N HIS A 236 -5.15 2.39 -1.78
CA HIS A 236 -5.74 3.69 -1.48
C HIS A 236 -5.72 4.67 -2.67
N GLY A 237 -4.81 4.53 -3.64
CA GLY A 237 -4.90 5.27 -4.90
C GLY A 237 -6.09 4.86 -5.74
N PRO A 238 -6.30 3.56 -6.04
CA PRO A 238 -7.53 3.04 -6.62
C PRO A 238 -8.80 3.47 -5.87
N LEU A 239 -8.80 3.41 -4.52
CA LEU A 239 -9.92 3.88 -3.70
C LEU A 239 -10.16 5.37 -3.88
N ALA A 240 -9.10 6.21 -3.85
CA ALA A 240 -9.22 7.64 -4.09
C ALA A 240 -9.82 7.96 -5.47
N CYS A 241 -9.35 7.26 -6.52
CA CYS A 241 -9.89 7.40 -7.86
C CYS A 241 -11.35 6.94 -7.95
N TYR A 242 -11.73 5.89 -7.24
CA TYR A 242 -13.10 5.40 -7.13
C TYR A 242 -14.00 6.45 -6.47
N LEU A 243 -13.62 6.96 -5.28
CA LEU A 243 -14.37 7.98 -4.55
C LEU A 243 -14.58 9.24 -5.40
N HIS A 244 -13.52 9.66 -6.10
CA HIS A 244 -13.58 10.81 -6.99
C HIS A 244 -14.50 10.57 -8.20
N ASN A 245 -14.35 9.43 -8.90
CA ASN A 245 -15.12 9.12 -10.13
C ASN A 245 -16.63 9.02 -9.89
N TYR A 246 -17.03 8.56 -8.71
CA TYR A 246 -18.44 8.43 -8.33
C TYR A 246 -18.96 9.63 -7.51
N ASN A 247 -18.17 10.71 -7.38
CA ASN A 247 -18.50 11.91 -6.61
C ASN A 247 -18.88 11.62 -5.14
N ILE A 248 -18.25 10.61 -4.53
CA ILE A 248 -18.48 10.23 -3.14
C ILE A 248 -17.75 11.18 -2.20
N ALA A 249 -16.51 11.57 -2.54
CA ALA A 249 -15.71 12.51 -1.76
C ALA A 249 -14.90 13.46 -2.66
N ASN A 250 -14.65 14.67 -2.17
CA ASN A 250 -13.73 15.61 -2.80
C ASN A 250 -12.29 15.32 -2.32
N LEU A 251 -11.42 14.90 -3.24
CA LEU A 251 -10.02 14.57 -2.99
C LEU A 251 -9.04 15.58 -3.58
N SER A 252 -9.49 16.79 -3.93
CA SER A 252 -8.59 17.87 -4.35
C SER A 252 -7.65 18.34 -3.24
N GLU A 253 -8.07 18.17 -1.99
CA GLU A 253 -7.25 18.36 -0.80
C GLU A 253 -6.81 17.02 -0.22
N LEU A 254 -5.76 17.06 0.61
CA LEU A 254 -5.20 15.87 1.25
C LEU A 254 -6.20 15.30 2.27
N SER A 255 -6.72 14.12 1.99
CA SER A 255 -7.70 13.41 2.82
C SER A 255 -7.08 12.15 3.43
N ILE A 256 -7.63 11.65 4.52
CA ILE A 256 -7.11 10.47 5.23
C ILE A 256 -8.13 9.35 5.17
N GLY A 257 -7.70 8.18 4.68
CA GLY A 257 -8.36 6.91 4.87
C GLY A 257 -7.74 6.15 6.04
N GLU A 258 -8.57 5.50 6.86
CA GLU A 258 -8.11 4.66 7.95
C GLU A 258 -8.24 3.17 7.60
N GLN A 259 -7.32 2.35 8.13
CA GLN A 259 -7.26 0.89 7.92
C GLN A 259 -6.56 0.23 9.11
N GLY A 260 -6.72 -1.09 9.28
CA GLY A 260 -5.91 -1.91 10.19
C GLY A 260 -6.37 -1.92 11.64
N TYR A 261 -7.50 -1.33 11.96
CA TYR A 261 -8.04 -1.32 13.33
C TYR A 261 -8.41 -2.73 13.80
N GLU A 262 -8.90 -3.57 12.89
CA GLU A 262 -9.26 -4.97 13.16
C GLU A 262 -8.03 -5.88 13.39
N LEU A 263 -6.86 -5.39 13.05
CA LEU A 263 -5.56 -6.04 13.29
C LEU A 263 -4.78 -5.41 14.47
N ASP A 264 -5.43 -4.53 15.23
CA ASP A 264 -4.79 -3.75 16.32
C ASP A 264 -3.56 -2.95 15.83
N ARG A 265 -3.59 -2.51 14.56
CA ARG A 265 -2.56 -1.69 13.90
C ARG A 265 -3.18 -0.48 13.20
N PRO A 266 -3.75 0.49 13.96
CA PRO A 266 -4.39 1.67 13.37
C PRO A 266 -3.45 2.39 12.40
N SER A 267 -3.97 2.65 11.21
CA SER A 267 -3.19 3.20 10.09
C SER A 267 -3.91 4.39 9.46
N GLN A 268 -3.13 5.37 9.00
CA GLN A 268 -3.61 6.61 8.38
C GLN A 268 -2.94 6.78 7.02
N ILE A 269 -3.69 6.57 5.95
CA ILE A 269 -3.20 6.68 4.59
C ILE A 269 -3.74 7.97 3.98
N LYS A 270 -2.83 8.88 3.62
CA LYS A 270 -3.16 10.15 2.98
C LYS A 270 -3.37 9.94 1.49
N MET A 271 -4.44 10.54 0.96
CA MET A 271 -4.84 10.44 -0.45
C MET A 271 -5.11 11.84 -1.01
N LYS A 272 -4.70 12.09 -2.27
CA LYS A 272 -5.02 13.30 -3.00
C LYS A 272 -5.14 13.01 -4.48
N ILE A 273 -6.09 13.65 -5.15
CA ILE A 273 -6.26 13.63 -6.61
C ILE A 273 -6.00 15.03 -7.15
N GLU A 274 -5.06 15.16 -8.09
CA GLU A 274 -4.92 16.39 -8.89
C GLU A 274 -5.62 16.20 -10.23
N GLN A 275 -6.18 17.28 -10.75
CA GLN A 275 -6.91 17.30 -12.01
C GLN A 275 -6.35 18.35 -12.95
N ASP A 276 -6.43 18.07 -14.23
CA ASP A 276 -6.22 19.02 -15.31
C ASP A 276 -7.38 18.89 -16.31
N GLU A 277 -8.01 20.00 -16.65
CA GLU A 277 -9.20 20.04 -17.52
C GLU A 277 -10.30 19.03 -17.15
N GLY A 278 -10.53 18.81 -15.85
CA GLY A 278 -11.54 17.88 -15.33
C GLY A 278 -11.16 16.40 -15.40
N LYS A 279 -9.92 16.07 -15.80
CA LYS A 279 -9.41 14.70 -15.81
C LYS A 279 -8.36 14.51 -14.70
N ILE A 280 -8.30 13.33 -14.12
CA ILE A 280 -7.26 12.97 -13.15
C ILE A 280 -5.89 13.09 -13.84
N SER A 281 -5.04 13.97 -13.32
CA SER A 281 -3.66 14.17 -13.80
C SER A 281 -2.62 13.55 -12.88
N LYS A 282 -2.91 13.44 -11.55
CA LYS A 282 -2.06 12.72 -10.59
C LYS A 282 -2.89 12.03 -9.52
N VAL A 283 -2.38 10.88 -9.09
CA VAL A 283 -2.88 10.09 -7.96
C VAL A 283 -1.76 10.05 -6.92
N LEU A 284 -1.97 10.69 -5.78
CA LEU A 284 -0.98 10.84 -4.74
C LEU A 284 -1.41 10.11 -3.47
N VAL A 285 -0.53 9.24 -2.97
CA VAL A 285 -0.74 8.47 -1.75
C VAL A 285 0.47 8.58 -0.84
N GLY A 286 0.26 8.75 0.46
CA GLY A 286 1.36 8.87 1.39
C GLY A 286 0.95 8.75 2.85
N GLY A 287 1.88 9.06 3.74
CA GLY A 287 1.63 8.96 5.16
C GLY A 287 2.86 9.29 5.99
N SER A 288 2.72 9.09 7.30
CA SER A 288 3.80 9.20 8.27
C SER A 288 4.44 7.83 8.48
N CYS A 289 5.65 7.81 9.04
CA CYS A 289 6.35 6.58 9.44
C CYS A 289 7.05 6.78 10.77
N VAL A 290 7.21 5.69 11.52
CA VAL A 290 7.98 5.63 12.76
C VAL A 290 9.12 4.64 12.60
N HIS A 291 10.34 5.03 12.96
CA HIS A 291 11.48 4.10 13.04
C HIS A 291 11.38 3.31 14.34
N MET A 292 11.27 1.98 14.23
CA MET A 292 11.03 1.09 15.36
C MET A 292 12.32 0.48 15.93
N GLY A 293 13.35 0.35 15.10
CA GLY A 293 14.61 -0.24 15.52
C GLY A 293 15.41 -0.82 14.35
N SER A 294 16.45 -1.58 14.70
CA SER A 294 17.32 -2.23 13.72
C SER A 294 17.70 -3.63 14.18
N GLY A 295 18.09 -4.47 13.24
CA GLY A 295 18.54 -5.83 13.50
C GLY A 295 19.57 -6.30 12.49
N GLU A 296 20.02 -7.54 12.70
CA GLU A 296 20.96 -8.22 11.81
C GLU A 296 20.47 -9.65 11.52
N ILE A 297 20.62 -10.08 10.27
CA ILE A 297 20.32 -11.46 9.86
C ILE A 297 21.55 -12.11 9.24
N ARG A 298 21.75 -13.41 9.51
CA ARG A 298 22.81 -14.20 8.89
C ARG A 298 22.30 -14.84 7.62
N VAL A 299 23.00 -14.62 6.51
CA VAL A 299 22.66 -15.20 5.21
C VAL A 299 23.73 -16.25 4.87
N PRO A 300 23.35 -17.50 4.62
CA PRO A 300 24.30 -18.50 4.14
C PRO A 300 24.87 -18.11 2.77
N GLU A 301 26.07 -18.63 2.46
CA GLU A 301 26.72 -18.49 1.15
C GLU A 301 25.93 -19.16 0.06
#